data_a1c0264442a032faca7e8a6b127f6ea9
#
_entry.id   a1c0264442a032faca7e8a6b127f6ea9
#
_cell.length_a   1.000
_cell.length_b   1.000
_cell.length_c   1.000
_cell.angle_alpha   90.00
_cell.angle_beta   90.00
_cell.angle_gamma   90.00
#
_symmetry.space_group_name_H-M   'P 1'
#
loop_
_entity.id
_entity.type
_entity.pdbx_description
1 polymer ?
#
loop_
_entity_poly.entity_id
_entity_poly.type
_entity_poly.pdbx_seq_one_letter_code
_entity_poly.pdbx_strand_id
1 'polypeptide(L)'
;FSIGNLESRRDWGHAKDFVEAMWVALQQDKADDYVISTGTSYSVRDFIEIAVKIMGKEIMWSGEKENEIGMIDGEVVIKVSKEFYRPYTTGLLVGDPSKIESLGWKRKFDLHGLIEDMIKG
;
A
#
# COMPACT_ATOMS: atom_id res chain seq x y z
N PHE A 1 7.07 -0.54 -16.37
CA PHE A 1 6.24 -1.43 -15.55
C PHE A 1 4.83 -1.52 -16.10
N SER A 2 4.30 -2.72 -16.08
CA SER A 2 2.90 -2.97 -16.45
C SER A 2 2.09 -3.25 -15.20
N ILE A 3 0.95 -2.59 -15.07
CA ILE A 3 0.06 -2.68 -13.91
C ILE A 3 -1.34 -3.02 -14.38
N GLY A 4 -2.02 -3.91 -13.66
CA GLY A 4 -3.36 -4.34 -14.01
C GLY A 4 -4.43 -3.28 -13.79
N ASN A 5 -4.40 -2.59 -12.65
CA ASN A 5 -5.37 -1.54 -12.33
C ASN A 5 -4.78 -0.59 -11.30
N LEU A 6 -4.66 0.69 -11.68
CA LEU A 6 -4.14 1.75 -10.80
C LEU A 6 -5.12 2.13 -9.68
N GLU A 7 -6.39 1.81 -9.83
CA GLU A 7 -7.42 2.16 -8.87
C GLU A 7 -7.62 1.08 -7.79
N SER A 8 -6.93 -0.05 -7.88
CA SER A 8 -6.97 -1.09 -6.84
C SER A 8 -6.47 -0.52 -5.52
N ARG A 9 -7.20 -0.80 -4.44
CA ARG A 9 -6.87 -0.30 -3.13
C ARG A 9 -6.44 -1.43 -2.20
N ARG A 10 -5.46 -1.14 -1.36
CA ARG A 10 -4.90 -2.10 -0.41
C ARG A 10 -4.57 -1.41 0.91
N ASP A 11 -4.56 -2.20 1.97
CA ASP A 11 -4.05 -1.77 3.27
C ASP A 11 -2.58 -2.23 3.33
N TRP A 12 -1.64 -1.28 3.14
CA TRP A 12 -0.21 -1.57 3.22
C TRP A 12 0.34 -1.25 4.59
N GLY A 13 1.08 -2.20 5.16
CA GLY A 13 1.77 -2.00 6.42
C GLY A 13 3.22 -2.45 6.35
N HIS A 14 4.05 -1.92 7.23
CA HIS A 14 5.46 -2.29 7.28
C HIS A 14 5.63 -3.61 8.03
N ALA A 15 6.47 -4.49 7.49
CA ALA A 15 6.74 -5.79 8.10
C ALA A 15 7.24 -5.67 9.55
N LYS A 16 8.04 -4.65 9.85
CA LYS A 16 8.53 -4.38 11.21
C LYS A 16 7.41 -4.12 12.19
N ASP A 17 6.38 -3.37 11.76
CA ASP A 17 5.21 -3.11 12.59
C ASP A 17 4.40 -4.39 12.81
N PHE A 18 4.26 -5.22 11.79
CA PHE A 18 3.50 -6.47 11.88
C PHE A 18 4.19 -7.49 12.78
N VAL A 19 5.52 -7.58 12.71
CA VAL A 19 6.28 -8.46 13.61
C VAL A 19 6.10 -8.04 15.06
N GLU A 20 6.12 -6.74 15.34
CA GLU A 20 5.86 -6.21 16.68
C GLU A 20 4.45 -6.54 17.15
N ALA A 21 3.46 -6.44 16.26
CA ALA A 21 2.07 -6.82 16.57
C ALA A 21 1.96 -8.31 16.92
N MET A 22 2.64 -9.18 16.18
CA MET A 22 2.67 -10.61 16.46
C MET A 22 3.27 -10.89 17.84
N TRP A 23 4.34 -10.17 18.19
CA TRP A 23 4.95 -10.27 19.52
C TRP A 23 3.96 -9.89 20.61
N VAL A 24 3.26 -8.77 20.44
CA VAL A 24 2.24 -8.32 21.41
C VAL A 24 1.15 -9.36 21.57
N ALA A 25 0.67 -9.93 20.47
CA ALA A 25 -0.37 -10.98 20.52
C ALA A 25 0.10 -12.22 21.28
N LEU A 26 1.36 -12.61 21.12
CA LEU A 26 1.93 -13.78 21.79
C LEU A 26 2.15 -13.58 23.30
N GLN A 27 2.19 -12.34 23.77
CA GLN A 27 2.39 -12.04 25.19
C GLN A 27 1.09 -12.10 26.00
N GLN A 28 -0.06 -12.37 25.37
CA GLN A 28 -1.34 -12.41 26.05
C GLN A 28 -1.53 -13.76 26.75
N ASP A 29 -2.21 -13.75 27.91
CA ASP A 29 -2.47 -14.95 28.70
C ASP A 29 -3.41 -15.91 28.01
N LYS A 30 -4.30 -15.42 27.17
CA LYS A 30 -5.24 -16.22 26.40
C LYS A 30 -4.96 -16.10 24.91
N ALA A 31 -4.96 -17.25 24.21
CA ALA A 31 -4.93 -17.26 22.77
C ALA A 31 -6.22 -16.62 22.24
N ASP A 32 -6.11 -15.81 21.21
CA ASP A 32 -7.23 -15.16 20.55
C ASP A 32 -6.86 -14.84 19.11
N ASP A 33 -7.87 -14.47 18.32
CA ASP A 33 -7.67 -14.08 16.93
C ASP A 33 -7.55 -12.56 16.84
N TYR A 34 -6.52 -12.09 16.12
CA TYR A 34 -6.26 -10.68 15.92
C TYR A 34 -6.11 -10.34 14.45
N VAL A 35 -6.72 -9.23 14.03
CA VAL A 35 -6.48 -8.65 12.71
C VAL A 35 -5.31 -7.68 12.84
N ILE A 36 -4.23 -7.96 12.12
CA ILE A 36 -3.05 -7.08 12.09
C ILE A 36 -3.07 -6.32 10.77
N SER A 37 -3.38 -5.03 10.85
CA SER A 37 -3.53 -4.17 9.70
C SER A 37 -3.33 -2.72 10.11
N THR A 38 -3.33 -1.78 9.15
CA THR A 38 -3.18 -0.35 9.45
C THR A 38 -4.52 0.36 9.62
N GLY A 39 -5.61 -0.22 9.12
CA GLY A 39 -6.93 0.41 9.14
C GLY A 39 -7.12 1.48 8.08
N THR A 40 -6.17 1.65 7.18
CA THR A 40 -6.20 2.65 6.11
C THR A 40 -5.85 2.01 4.78
N SER A 41 -6.57 2.37 3.72
CA SER A 41 -6.26 1.87 2.38
C SER A 41 -5.76 2.97 1.46
N TYR A 42 -4.97 2.58 0.46
CA TYR A 42 -4.46 3.47 -0.59
C TYR A 42 -4.55 2.75 -1.92
N SER A 43 -4.72 3.52 -3.01
CA SER A 43 -4.71 2.95 -4.36
C SER A 43 -3.27 2.68 -4.80
N VAL A 44 -3.12 1.84 -5.83
CA VAL A 44 -1.81 1.62 -6.45
C VAL A 44 -1.25 2.94 -7.00
N ARG A 45 -2.11 3.79 -7.55
CA ARG A 45 -1.73 5.14 -8.02
C ARG A 45 -1.11 5.96 -6.88
N ASP A 46 -1.75 5.98 -5.71
CA ASP A 46 -1.25 6.71 -4.54
C ASP A 46 0.15 6.23 -4.15
N PHE A 47 0.35 4.92 -4.13
CA PHE A 47 1.64 4.32 -3.82
C PHE A 47 2.72 4.79 -4.79
N ILE A 48 2.43 4.76 -6.09
CA ILE A 48 3.37 5.18 -7.13
C ILE A 48 3.71 6.67 -7.00
N GLU A 49 2.69 7.52 -6.79
CA GLU A 49 2.89 8.96 -6.65
C GLU A 49 3.78 9.29 -5.45
N ILE A 50 3.57 8.62 -4.32
CA ILE A 50 4.39 8.81 -3.12
C ILE A 50 5.83 8.38 -3.38
N ALA A 51 6.02 7.22 -4.00
CA ALA A 51 7.35 6.69 -4.30
C ALA A 51 8.14 7.63 -5.23
N VAL A 52 7.49 8.13 -6.29
CA VAL A 52 8.12 9.05 -7.24
C VAL A 52 8.50 10.37 -6.57
N LYS A 53 7.62 10.88 -5.71
CA LYS A 53 7.88 12.12 -4.97
C LYS A 53 9.07 11.98 -4.01
N ILE A 54 9.18 10.84 -3.33
CA ILE A 54 10.31 10.56 -2.43
C ILE A 54 11.63 10.54 -3.22
N MET A 55 11.60 10.06 -4.47
CA MET A 55 12.77 10.07 -5.34
C MET A 55 13.09 11.47 -5.90
N GLY A 56 12.31 12.48 -5.54
CA GLY A 56 12.53 13.87 -5.99
C GLY A 56 12.02 14.16 -7.40
N LYS A 57 11.08 13.37 -7.90
CA LYS A 57 10.52 13.49 -9.24
C LYS A 57 9.01 13.66 -9.18
N GLU A 58 8.41 13.93 -10.32
CA GLU A 58 6.97 14.01 -10.48
C GLU A 58 6.54 13.08 -11.61
N ILE A 59 5.41 12.41 -11.41
CA ILE A 59 4.81 11.56 -12.43
C ILE A 59 3.61 12.29 -13.04
N MET A 60 3.49 12.22 -14.36
CA MET A 60 2.36 12.76 -15.09
C MET A 60 1.55 11.62 -15.69
N TRP A 61 0.26 11.62 -15.43
CA TRP A 61 -0.66 10.61 -15.93
C TRP A 61 -1.33 11.09 -17.21
N SER A 62 -1.51 10.19 -18.15
CA SER A 62 -2.19 10.47 -19.42
C SER A 62 -3.00 9.26 -19.87
N GLY A 63 -4.14 9.49 -20.52
CA GLY A 63 -5.05 8.43 -20.93
C GLY A 63 -6.01 8.02 -19.83
N GLU A 64 -6.83 7.03 -20.10
CA GLU A 64 -7.85 6.55 -19.16
C GLU A 64 -7.91 5.03 -19.15
N LYS A 65 -8.26 4.47 -17.99
CA LYS A 65 -8.48 3.03 -17.80
C LYS A 65 -7.31 2.19 -18.34
N GLU A 66 -7.59 1.27 -19.28
CA GLU A 66 -6.57 0.39 -19.85
C GLU A 66 -5.60 1.10 -20.80
N ASN A 67 -5.87 2.37 -21.11
CA ASN A 67 -4.99 3.19 -21.96
C ASN A 67 -4.15 4.17 -21.15
N GLU A 68 -4.27 4.15 -19.84
CA GLU A 68 -3.54 5.09 -18.98
C GLU A 68 -2.05 4.77 -18.92
N ILE A 69 -1.24 5.84 -18.97
CA ILE A 69 0.21 5.74 -18.82
C ILE A 69 0.69 6.76 -17.80
N GLY A 70 1.80 6.45 -17.15
CA GLY A 70 2.50 7.38 -16.26
C GLY A 70 3.86 7.71 -16.84
N MET A 71 4.18 9.02 -16.88
CA MET A 71 5.44 9.50 -17.45
C MET A 71 6.25 10.26 -16.41
N ILE A 72 7.56 10.03 -16.41
CA ILE A 72 8.52 10.78 -15.60
C ILE A 72 9.56 11.35 -16.58
N ASP A 73 9.78 12.67 -16.53
CA ASP A 73 10.72 13.37 -17.40
C ASP A 73 10.48 13.08 -18.89
N GLY A 74 9.22 12.94 -19.28
CA GLY A 74 8.84 12.70 -20.68
C GLY A 74 8.93 11.23 -21.12
N GLU A 75 9.34 10.33 -20.24
CA GLU A 75 9.43 8.90 -20.55
C GLU A 75 8.30 8.12 -19.90
N VAL A 76 7.71 7.19 -20.65
CA VAL A 76 6.67 6.30 -20.12
C VAL A 76 7.32 5.26 -19.23
N VAL A 77 6.97 5.30 -17.93
CA VAL A 77 7.51 4.33 -16.95
C VAL A 77 6.44 3.38 -16.42
N ILE A 78 5.16 3.78 -16.51
CA ILE A 78 4.03 2.97 -16.05
C ILE A 78 3.05 2.82 -17.20
N LYS A 79 2.57 1.60 -17.44
CA LYS A 79 1.49 1.30 -18.37
C LYS A 79 0.47 0.44 -17.68
N VAL A 80 -0.81 0.68 -17.96
CA VAL A 80 -1.84 -0.26 -17.57
C VAL A 80 -1.81 -1.39 -18.59
N SER A 81 -1.69 -2.63 -18.14
CA SER A 81 -1.68 -3.79 -19.02
C SER A 81 -3.09 -4.12 -19.46
N LYS A 82 -3.34 -4.09 -20.77
CA LYS A 82 -4.65 -4.47 -21.34
C LYS A 82 -4.96 -5.94 -21.05
N GLU A 83 -3.94 -6.78 -20.97
CA GLU A 83 -4.08 -8.20 -20.66
C GLU A 83 -4.54 -8.44 -19.22
N PHE A 84 -4.01 -7.66 -18.28
CA PHE A 84 -4.31 -7.81 -16.85
C PHE A 84 -5.31 -6.80 -16.31
N TYR A 85 -5.76 -5.85 -17.15
CA TYR A 85 -6.72 -4.84 -16.70
C TYR A 85 -8.05 -5.48 -16.32
N ARG A 86 -8.52 -5.11 -15.14
CA ARG A 86 -9.82 -5.52 -14.64
C ARG A 86 -10.60 -4.26 -14.26
N PRO A 87 -11.74 -4.00 -14.90
CA PRO A 87 -12.54 -2.81 -14.61
C PRO A 87 -13.17 -2.83 -13.22
N TYR A 88 -13.25 -4.03 -12.61
CA TYR A 88 -13.77 -4.17 -11.26
C TYR A 88 -12.67 -4.62 -10.31
N THR A 89 -12.57 -3.95 -9.16
CA THR A 89 -11.72 -4.37 -8.07
C THR A 89 -12.58 -5.13 -7.06
N THR A 90 -11.96 -6.09 -6.37
CA THR A 90 -12.60 -6.75 -5.23
C THR A 90 -12.70 -5.74 -4.11
N GLY A 91 -13.71 -4.94 -4.05
CA GLY A 91 -14.01 -4.04 -2.95
C GLY A 91 -12.84 -3.50 -2.12
N LEU A 92 -13.15 -2.73 -1.12
CA LEU A 92 -12.18 -2.15 -0.21
C LEU A 92 -11.74 -3.21 0.82
N LEU A 93 -10.48 -3.68 0.70
CA LEU A 93 -9.92 -4.63 1.66
C LEU A 93 -9.11 -3.87 2.72
N VAL A 94 -9.81 -3.45 3.76
CA VAL A 94 -9.19 -2.80 4.92
C VAL A 94 -9.53 -3.60 6.15
N GLY A 95 -8.52 -4.04 6.89
CA GLY A 95 -8.71 -4.71 8.16
C GLY A 95 -9.00 -3.70 9.27
N ASP A 96 -9.64 -4.18 10.33
CA ASP A 96 -9.86 -3.38 11.53
C ASP A 96 -8.87 -3.81 12.62
N PRO A 97 -7.84 -3.01 12.90
CA PRO A 97 -6.82 -3.36 13.87
C PRO A 97 -7.17 -3.00 15.32
N SER A 98 -8.41 -2.59 15.59
CA SER A 98 -8.81 -2.09 16.91
C SER A 98 -8.46 -3.03 18.04
N LYS A 99 -8.65 -4.33 17.86
CA LYS A 99 -8.42 -5.34 18.88
C LYS A 99 -6.94 -5.42 19.28
N ILE A 100 -6.04 -5.50 18.29
CA ILE A 100 -4.60 -5.54 18.57
C ILE A 100 -4.11 -4.20 19.10
N GLU A 101 -4.67 -3.08 18.62
CA GLU A 101 -4.33 -1.76 19.13
C GLU A 101 -4.74 -1.57 20.58
N SER A 102 -5.83 -2.21 21.02
CA SER A 102 -6.27 -2.15 22.40
C SER A 102 -5.27 -2.77 23.38
N LEU A 103 -4.35 -3.61 22.89
CA LEU A 103 -3.28 -4.21 23.68
C LEU A 103 -2.02 -3.33 23.74
N GLY A 104 -2.07 -2.13 23.17
CA GLY A 104 -0.96 -1.18 23.18
C GLY A 104 -0.11 -1.16 21.91
N TRP A 105 -0.45 -1.98 20.90
CA TRP A 105 0.28 -1.94 19.64
C TRP A 105 -0.09 -0.68 18.85
N LYS A 106 0.93 -0.04 18.28
CA LYS A 106 0.76 1.08 17.35
C LYS A 106 1.72 0.93 16.21
N ARG A 107 1.24 1.15 14.98
CA ARG A 107 2.14 1.17 13.84
C ARG A 107 3.08 2.37 13.94
N LYS A 108 4.33 2.17 13.56
CA LYS A 108 5.36 3.22 13.54
C LYS A 108 5.58 3.80 12.15
N PHE A 109 5.13 3.09 11.12
CA PHE A 109 5.29 3.50 9.73
C PHE A 109 3.93 3.77 9.10
N ASP A 110 3.74 4.97 8.54
CA ASP A 110 2.65 5.24 7.61
C ASP A 110 3.07 4.80 6.21
N LEU A 111 2.22 5.02 5.21
CA LEU A 111 2.55 4.62 3.83
C LEU A 111 3.79 5.35 3.32
N HIS A 112 3.91 6.65 3.60
CA HIS A 112 5.08 7.42 3.20
C HIS A 112 6.36 6.87 3.82
N GLY A 113 6.36 6.61 5.13
CA GLY A 113 7.50 6.03 5.84
C GLY A 113 7.86 4.63 5.35
N LEU A 114 6.85 3.80 5.06
CA LEU A 114 7.03 2.47 4.50
C LEU A 114 7.77 2.54 3.17
N ILE A 115 7.30 3.38 2.25
CA ILE A 115 7.88 3.50 0.92
C ILE A 115 9.29 4.09 1.01
N GLU A 116 9.49 5.10 1.86
CA GLU A 116 10.81 5.70 2.09
C GLU A 116 11.82 4.66 2.57
N ASP A 117 11.44 3.83 3.52
CA ASP A 117 12.31 2.77 4.05
C ASP A 117 12.65 1.74 2.96
N MET A 118 11.69 1.37 2.12
CA MET A 118 11.90 0.46 1.00
C MET A 118 12.88 1.02 -0.05
N ILE A 119 12.78 2.32 -0.34
CA ILE A 119 13.65 2.98 -1.32
C ILE A 119 15.08 3.09 -0.80
N LYS A 120 15.24 3.37 0.47
CA LYS A 120 16.57 3.50 1.09
C LYS A 120 17.24 2.15 1.34
N GLY A 121 16.49 1.09 1.23
CA GLY A 121 16.98 -0.26 1.44
C GLY A 121 16.99 -0.69 2.86
#